data_de332c3058dba123745617e40523997a
#
_entry.id   de332c3058dba123745617e40523997a
#
_cell.length_a   1.000
_cell.length_b   1.000
_cell.length_c   1.000
_cell.angle_alpha   90.00
_cell.angle_beta   90.00
_cell.angle_gamma   90.00
#
_symmetry.space_group_name_H-M   'P 1'
#
loop_
_entity.id
_entity.type
_entity.pdbx_description
1 polymer ?
#
loop_
_entity_poly.entity_id
_entity_poly.type
_entity_poly.pdbx_seq_one_letter_code
_entity_poly.pdbx_strand_id
1 'polypeptide(L)'
;MHPKALLEACAELVGQALKLDHPADSVVSRFFREQRKRLQLGPRERATLAETTYLVLRNKLRYDHFLPSGSGPRERRWAILGLHDYLQRQGQAEWLQGALHQNEKAWLAACLQINTSDLLERHRHNLPEWLVAPLKAQLGDEFWALVASLDQTAPLDLRVNALQAKREAIQAELKAAGIPSTPTPYSPWGLRLAGKPSLTR
;
A
#
# COMPACT_ATOMS: atom_id res chain seq x y z
N MET A 1 -6.73 7.95 16.28
CA MET A 1 -5.35 8.36 16.71
C MET A 1 -5.07 9.78 16.22
N HIS A 2 -4.23 10.56 16.98
CA HIS A 2 -3.83 11.90 16.56
C HIS A 2 -2.91 11.84 15.32
N PRO A 3 -3.02 12.76 14.34
CA PRO A 3 -2.25 12.74 13.08
C PRO A 3 -0.73 12.60 13.27
N LYS A 4 -0.14 13.32 14.21
CA LYS A 4 1.31 13.23 14.52
C LYS A 4 1.71 11.83 14.97
N ALA A 5 0.97 11.24 15.90
CA ALA A 5 1.27 9.90 16.40
C ALA A 5 1.12 8.82 15.32
N LEU A 6 0.16 8.97 14.40
CA LEU A 6 0.01 8.07 13.26
C LEU A 6 1.18 8.19 12.29
N LEU A 7 1.62 9.42 11.96
CA LEU A 7 2.76 9.65 11.10
C LEU A 7 4.06 9.09 11.71
N GLU A 8 4.27 9.24 13.02
CA GLU A 8 5.43 8.66 13.72
C GLU A 8 5.40 7.13 13.66
N ALA A 9 4.25 6.51 13.90
CA ALA A 9 4.08 5.07 13.77
C ALA A 9 4.30 4.58 12.32
N CYS A 10 3.83 5.35 11.32
CA CYS A 10 4.12 5.08 9.91
C CYS A 10 5.63 5.13 9.63
N ALA A 11 6.32 6.15 10.10
CA ALA A 11 7.75 6.31 9.88
C ALA A 11 8.55 5.14 10.51
N GLU A 12 8.19 4.74 11.72
CA GLU A 12 8.80 3.59 12.40
C GLU A 12 8.58 2.29 11.61
N LEU A 13 7.33 2.00 11.21
CA LEU A 13 7.00 0.78 10.47
C LEU A 13 7.63 0.76 9.08
N VAL A 14 7.58 1.86 8.34
CA VAL A 14 8.22 2.01 7.03
C VAL A 14 9.72 1.80 7.14
N GLY A 15 10.38 2.39 8.15
CA GLY A 15 11.81 2.20 8.41
C GLY A 15 12.18 0.74 8.68
N GLN A 16 11.34 0.00 9.41
CA GLN A 16 11.53 -1.43 9.63
C GLN A 16 11.33 -2.25 8.34
N ALA A 17 10.29 -1.96 7.57
CA ALA A 17 9.99 -2.69 6.33
C ALA A 17 11.04 -2.46 5.23
N LEU A 18 11.60 -1.26 5.14
CA LEU A 18 12.62 -0.91 4.14
C LEU A 18 14.02 -1.48 4.40
N LYS A 19 14.25 -2.10 5.56
CA LYS A 19 15.48 -2.90 5.79
C LYS A 19 15.50 -4.14 4.89
N LEU A 20 14.33 -4.63 4.47
CA LEU A 20 14.16 -5.81 3.61
C LEU A 20 14.75 -7.11 4.18
N ASP A 21 14.96 -7.17 5.49
CA ASP A 21 15.50 -8.34 6.20
C ASP A 21 14.46 -9.47 6.33
N HIS A 22 13.17 -9.10 6.23
CA HIS A 22 12.03 -10.02 6.34
C HIS A 22 10.92 -9.63 5.35
N PRO A 23 10.02 -10.55 4.99
CA PRO A 23 8.82 -10.24 4.21
C PRO A 23 8.00 -9.13 4.87
N ALA A 24 7.48 -8.20 4.07
CA ALA A 24 6.81 -7.00 4.57
C ALA A 24 5.57 -7.30 5.44
N ASP A 25 4.80 -8.33 5.09
CA ASP A 25 3.65 -8.81 5.86
C ASP A 25 4.04 -9.30 7.26
N SER A 26 5.18 -9.99 7.37
CA SER A 26 5.75 -10.43 8.64
C SER A 26 6.19 -9.25 9.51
N VAL A 27 6.82 -8.23 8.89
CA VAL A 27 7.23 -6.99 9.58
C VAL A 27 5.99 -6.26 10.10
N VAL A 28 4.97 -6.06 9.27
CA VAL A 28 3.71 -5.40 9.65
C VAL A 28 3.01 -6.15 10.80
N SER A 29 2.90 -7.48 10.69
CA SER A 29 2.27 -8.32 11.70
C SER A 29 3.02 -8.28 13.03
N ARG A 30 4.36 -8.31 12.99
CA ARG A 30 5.22 -8.19 14.17
C ARG A 30 5.06 -6.82 14.82
N PHE A 31 5.11 -5.75 14.03
CA PHE A 31 4.91 -4.39 14.52
C PHE A 31 3.60 -4.23 15.26
N PHE A 32 2.48 -4.69 14.71
CA PHE A 32 1.18 -4.59 15.39
C PHE A 32 1.12 -5.36 16.71
N ARG A 33 1.79 -6.50 16.79
CA ARG A 33 1.86 -7.32 18.01
C ARG A 33 2.70 -6.63 19.09
N GLU A 34 3.87 -6.09 18.73
CA GLU A 34 4.79 -5.42 19.64
C GLU A 34 4.23 -4.07 20.14
N GLN A 35 3.58 -3.34 19.24
CA GLN A 35 3.02 -2.02 19.57
C GLN A 35 1.64 -2.07 20.23
N ARG A 36 1.06 -3.25 20.40
CA ARG A 36 -0.29 -3.41 20.94
C ARG A 36 -0.50 -2.70 22.29
N LYS A 37 0.52 -2.68 23.16
CA LYS A 37 0.44 -2.03 24.48
C LYS A 37 0.71 -0.52 24.41
N ARG A 38 1.56 -0.08 23.49
CA ARG A 38 1.97 1.31 23.33
C ARG A 38 0.97 2.12 22.50
N LEU A 39 0.51 1.53 21.40
CA LEU A 39 -0.38 2.16 20.44
C LEU A 39 -1.75 1.46 20.48
N GLN A 40 -2.78 2.18 20.91
CA GLN A 40 -4.16 1.70 20.86
C GLN A 40 -4.69 1.79 19.42
N LEU A 41 -4.20 0.89 18.55
CA LEU A 41 -4.53 0.86 17.13
C LEU A 41 -5.87 0.17 16.90
N GLY A 42 -6.87 0.93 16.47
CA GLY A 42 -8.10 0.39 15.92
C GLY A 42 -7.91 -0.23 14.53
N PRO A 43 -8.94 -0.89 13.99
CA PRO A 43 -8.87 -1.49 12.65
C PRO A 43 -8.48 -0.50 11.55
N ARG A 44 -8.99 0.74 11.63
CA ARG A 44 -8.72 1.80 10.64
C ARG A 44 -7.26 2.23 10.68
N GLU A 45 -6.69 2.47 11.85
CA GLU A 45 -5.30 2.85 11.99
C GLU A 45 -4.36 1.74 11.52
N ARG A 46 -4.66 0.47 11.83
CA ARG A 46 -3.88 -0.67 11.32
C ARG A 46 -3.91 -0.75 9.80
N ALA A 47 -5.09 -0.57 9.19
CA ALA A 47 -5.21 -0.54 7.73
C ALA A 47 -4.39 0.60 7.14
N THR A 48 -4.47 1.82 7.71
CA THR A 48 -3.68 2.97 7.26
C THR A 48 -2.18 2.70 7.34
N LEU A 49 -1.68 2.17 8.46
CA LEU A 49 -0.27 1.84 8.65
C LEU A 49 0.21 0.79 7.64
N ALA A 50 -0.55 -0.29 7.47
CA ALA A 50 -0.19 -1.36 6.54
C ALA A 50 -0.20 -0.89 5.09
N GLU A 51 -1.29 -0.25 4.63
CA GLU A 51 -1.42 0.20 3.24
C GLU A 51 -0.40 1.30 2.91
N THR A 52 -0.13 2.24 3.84
CA THR A 52 0.95 3.23 3.68
C THR A 52 2.30 2.54 3.48
N THR A 53 2.61 1.53 4.29
CA THR A 53 3.87 0.79 4.17
C THR A 53 3.98 0.07 2.83
N TYR A 54 2.92 -0.60 2.38
CA TYR A 54 2.90 -1.24 1.07
C TYR A 54 2.97 -0.26 -0.09
N LEU A 55 2.38 0.93 0.03
CA LEU A 55 2.52 2.01 -0.96
C LEU A 55 3.96 2.49 -1.06
N VAL A 56 4.63 2.69 0.08
CA VAL A 56 6.05 3.09 0.09
C VAL A 56 6.92 2.05 -0.58
N LEU A 57 6.72 0.76 -0.28
CA LEU A 57 7.48 -0.32 -0.90
C LEU A 57 7.26 -0.38 -2.43
N ARG A 58 6.02 -0.26 -2.90
CA ARG A 58 5.69 -0.26 -4.33
C ARG A 58 6.25 0.95 -5.07
N ASN A 59 6.28 2.12 -4.42
CA ASN A 59 6.69 3.38 -5.04
C ASN A 59 8.08 3.84 -4.59
N LYS A 60 8.90 2.91 -4.08
CA LYS A 60 10.18 3.24 -3.46
C LYS A 60 11.10 4.07 -4.36
N LEU A 61 11.26 3.67 -5.62
CA LEU A 61 12.17 4.38 -6.55
C LEU A 61 11.68 5.81 -6.84
N ARG A 62 10.37 6.02 -6.97
CA ARG A 62 9.78 7.34 -7.13
C ARG A 62 9.96 8.18 -5.88
N TYR A 63 9.67 7.63 -4.71
CA TYR A 63 9.83 8.38 -3.47
C TYR A 63 11.29 8.68 -3.15
N ASP A 64 12.22 7.76 -3.42
CA ASP A 64 13.67 7.98 -3.27
C ASP A 64 14.16 9.17 -4.09
N HIS A 65 13.53 9.42 -5.25
CA HIS A 65 13.85 10.60 -6.06
C HIS A 65 13.55 11.93 -5.34
N PHE A 66 12.49 11.97 -4.53
CA PHE A 66 12.09 13.18 -3.81
C PHE A 66 12.85 13.39 -2.49
N LEU A 67 13.39 12.33 -1.89
CA LEU A 67 14.02 12.44 -0.57
C LEU A 67 15.17 13.45 -0.49
N PRO A 68 16.08 13.60 -1.47
CA PRO A 68 17.21 14.52 -1.37
C PRO A 68 16.80 15.99 -1.23
N SER A 69 15.62 16.38 -1.72
CA SER A 69 15.11 17.75 -1.66
C SER A 69 14.50 18.11 -0.29
N GLY A 70 14.28 17.12 0.58
CA GLY A 70 13.69 17.32 1.90
C GLY A 70 14.71 17.25 3.03
N SER A 71 14.31 17.68 4.22
CA SER A 71 15.13 17.65 5.45
C SER A 71 14.56 16.66 6.49
N GLY A 72 15.38 16.27 7.47
CA GLY A 72 14.99 15.37 8.55
C GLY A 72 15.19 13.88 8.21
N PRO A 73 14.66 12.95 9.04
CA PRO A 73 14.84 11.52 8.86
C PRO A 73 14.22 10.99 7.56
N ARG A 74 14.92 10.09 6.88
CA ARG A 74 14.45 9.50 5.61
C ARG A 74 13.15 8.72 5.78
N GLU A 75 13.05 7.98 6.87
CA GLU A 75 11.88 7.17 7.22
C GLU A 75 10.62 8.02 7.33
N ARG A 76 10.75 9.20 7.94
CA ARG A 76 9.65 10.15 8.08
C ARG A 76 9.22 10.73 6.73
N ARG A 77 10.18 11.05 5.84
CA ARG A 77 9.87 11.55 4.48
C ARG A 77 9.18 10.49 3.61
N TRP A 78 9.63 9.22 3.65
CA TRP A 78 8.90 8.12 3.01
C TRP A 78 7.48 7.98 3.56
N ALA A 79 7.33 8.04 4.88
CA ALA A 79 6.02 7.94 5.51
C ALA A 79 5.10 9.10 5.11
N ILE A 80 5.61 10.33 5.00
CA ILE A 80 4.84 11.50 4.54
C ILE A 80 4.32 11.27 3.12
N LEU A 81 5.18 10.86 2.17
CA LEU A 81 4.77 10.60 0.79
C LEU A 81 3.75 9.46 0.69
N GLY A 82 4.03 8.33 1.33
CA GLY A 82 3.14 7.18 1.30
C GLY A 82 1.80 7.43 1.99
N LEU A 83 1.81 8.12 3.13
CA LEU A 83 0.60 8.47 3.86
C LEU A 83 -0.24 9.51 3.10
N HIS A 84 0.41 10.48 2.45
CA HIS A 84 -0.27 11.42 1.57
C HIS A 84 -0.98 10.69 0.44
N ASP A 85 -0.26 9.83 -0.31
CA ASP A 85 -0.84 9.10 -1.44
C ASP A 85 -1.99 8.17 -1.00
N TYR A 86 -1.85 7.52 0.17
CA TYR A 86 -2.93 6.71 0.74
C TYR A 86 -4.17 7.54 1.06
N LEU A 87 -3.99 8.67 1.77
CA LEU A 87 -5.09 9.54 2.17
C LEU A 87 -5.72 10.27 0.97
N GLN A 88 -4.93 10.63 -0.05
CA GLN A 88 -5.41 11.23 -1.29
C GLN A 88 -6.38 10.30 -2.03
N ARG A 89 -6.09 9.00 -2.11
CA ARG A 89 -7.00 7.99 -2.69
C ARG A 89 -8.32 7.88 -1.93
N GLN A 90 -8.38 8.37 -0.69
CA GLN A 90 -9.59 8.38 0.14
C GLN A 90 -10.25 9.76 0.27
N GLY A 91 -9.73 10.78 -0.42
CA GLY A 91 -10.21 12.16 -0.31
C GLY A 91 -9.93 12.80 1.05
N GLN A 92 -8.90 12.36 1.78
CA GLN A 92 -8.58 12.80 3.15
C GLN A 92 -7.16 13.37 3.30
N ALA A 93 -6.50 13.76 2.21
CA ALA A 93 -5.11 14.23 2.24
C ALA A 93 -4.89 15.44 3.18
N GLU A 94 -5.88 16.32 3.32
CA GLU A 94 -5.81 17.50 4.20
C GLU A 94 -5.58 17.13 5.67
N TRP A 95 -6.09 15.96 6.10
CA TRP A 95 -5.89 15.49 7.48
C TRP A 95 -4.40 15.39 7.86
N LEU A 96 -3.53 15.05 6.90
CA LEU A 96 -2.09 14.95 7.11
C LEU A 96 -1.45 16.30 7.49
N GLN A 97 -2.00 17.42 7.03
CA GLN A 97 -1.48 18.77 7.28
C GLN A 97 -1.32 19.08 8.77
N GLY A 98 -2.17 18.48 9.63
CA GLY A 98 -2.09 18.60 11.09
C GLY A 98 -0.88 17.89 11.72
N ALA A 99 -0.24 16.97 11.00
CA ALA A 99 0.93 16.21 11.45
C ALA A 99 2.26 16.81 11.00
N LEU A 100 2.25 17.65 9.96
CA LEU A 100 3.46 18.15 9.29
C LEU A 100 3.98 19.47 9.92
N HIS A 101 5.30 19.59 9.99
CA HIS A 101 5.97 20.87 10.25
C HIS A 101 5.93 21.74 9.00
N GLN A 102 6.18 23.05 9.16
CA GLN A 102 6.08 24.01 8.05
C GLN A 102 7.01 23.69 6.87
N ASN A 103 8.24 23.27 7.15
CA ASN A 103 9.20 22.84 6.13
C ASN A 103 8.77 21.55 5.41
N GLU A 104 8.12 20.62 6.12
CA GLU A 104 7.58 19.39 5.52
C GLU A 104 6.37 19.67 4.61
N LYS A 105 5.52 20.63 5.00
CA LYS A 105 4.40 21.09 4.14
C LYS A 105 4.92 21.71 2.84
N ALA A 106 5.89 22.61 2.95
CA ALA A 106 6.49 23.23 1.77
C ALA A 106 7.18 22.20 0.86
N TRP A 107 7.93 21.26 1.46
CA TRP A 107 8.58 20.18 0.72
C TRP A 107 7.56 19.25 0.02
N LEU A 108 6.54 18.79 0.72
CA LEU A 108 5.49 17.95 0.15
C LEU A 108 4.79 18.66 -1.00
N ALA A 109 4.42 19.95 -0.82
CA ALA A 109 3.79 20.74 -1.86
C ALA A 109 4.69 20.84 -3.12
N ALA A 110 6.01 21.05 -2.95
CA ALA A 110 6.95 21.06 -4.06
C ALA A 110 7.03 19.69 -4.77
N CYS A 111 7.06 18.58 -4.03
CA CYS A 111 7.04 17.24 -4.61
C CYS A 111 5.78 17.00 -5.46
N LEU A 112 4.62 17.46 -5.01
CA LEU A 112 3.33 17.28 -5.68
C LEU A 112 3.17 18.13 -6.96
N GLN A 113 3.99 19.18 -7.14
CA GLN A 113 4.02 19.97 -8.38
C GLN A 113 4.79 19.27 -9.52
N ILE A 114 5.61 18.26 -9.20
CA ILE A 114 6.39 17.55 -10.21
C ILE A 114 5.46 16.60 -10.96
N ASN A 115 5.35 16.81 -12.27
CA ASN A 115 4.57 15.91 -13.11
C ASN A 115 5.28 14.56 -13.22
N THR A 116 4.56 13.47 -13.02
CA THR A 116 5.11 12.11 -13.13
C THR A 116 5.72 11.84 -14.50
N SER A 117 5.22 12.48 -15.59
CA SER A 117 5.77 12.37 -16.95
C SER A 117 7.20 12.91 -17.06
N ASP A 118 7.57 13.87 -16.20
CA ASP A 118 8.87 14.55 -16.24
C ASP A 118 9.96 13.78 -15.47
N LEU A 119 9.55 12.74 -14.74
CA LEU A 119 10.46 11.86 -14.02
C LEU A 119 11.20 10.92 -14.98
N LEU A 120 12.42 10.56 -14.60
CA LEU A 120 13.15 9.49 -15.30
C LEU A 120 12.30 8.21 -15.31
N GLU A 121 12.43 7.43 -16.36
CA GLU A 121 11.63 6.23 -16.58
C GLU A 121 11.66 5.26 -15.38
N ARG A 122 12.83 5.06 -14.77
CA ARG A 122 13.00 4.21 -13.58
C ARG A 122 12.13 4.64 -12.37
N HIS A 123 11.88 5.95 -12.22
CA HIS A 123 11.02 6.47 -11.16
C HIS A 123 9.53 6.38 -11.51
N ARG A 124 9.21 6.18 -12.78
CA ARG A 124 7.84 6.02 -13.28
C ARG A 124 7.37 4.58 -13.16
N HIS A 125 8.19 3.60 -13.55
CA HIS A 125 7.80 2.18 -13.50
C HIS A 125 8.00 1.53 -12.13
N ASN A 126 8.84 2.05 -11.25
CA ASN A 126 9.16 1.49 -9.92
C ASN A 126 9.59 0.00 -9.92
N LEU A 127 10.08 -0.51 -11.03
CA LEU A 127 10.53 -1.89 -11.16
C LEU A 127 12.04 -1.99 -10.99
N PRO A 128 12.56 -3.15 -10.51
CA PRO A 128 13.99 -3.42 -10.53
C PRO A 128 14.53 -3.38 -11.96
N GLU A 129 15.70 -2.78 -12.16
CA GLU A 129 16.28 -2.54 -13.49
C GLU A 129 16.41 -3.83 -14.33
N TRP A 130 16.81 -4.93 -13.69
CA TRP A 130 16.97 -6.23 -14.35
C TRP A 130 15.66 -6.79 -14.96
N LEU A 131 14.51 -6.33 -14.48
CA LEU A 131 13.20 -6.79 -14.92
C LEU A 131 12.64 -5.94 -16.08
N VAL A 132 13.10 -4.71 -16.22
CA VAL A 132 12.53 -3.74 -17.18
C VAL A 132 12.75 -4.17 -18.63
N ALA A 133 13.99 -4.49 -19.01
CA ALA A 133 14.32 -4.86 -20.37
C ALA A 133 13.59 -6.13 -20.84
N PRO A 134 13.55 -7.25 -20.08
CA PRO A 134 12.76 -8.43 -20.42
C PRO A 134 11.27 -8.14 -20.58
N LEU A 135 10.67 -7.37 -19.66
CA LEU A 135 9.25 -7.04 -19.73
C LEU A 135 8.91 -6.19 -20.94
N LYS A 136 9.73 -5.19 -21.26
CA LYS A 136 9.54 -4.37 -22.47
C LYS A 136 9.66 -5.20 -23.75
N ALA A 137 10.64 -6.10 -23.81
CA ALA A 137 10.81 -6.98 -24.95
C ALA A 137 9.60 -7.93 -25.15
N GLN A 138 9.00 -8.38 -24.06
CA GLN A 138 7.85 -9.29 -24.10
C GLN A 138 6.53 -8.57 -24.39
N LEU A 139 6.31 -7.39 -23.80
CA LEU A 139 5.01 -6.71 -23.77
C LEU A 139 4.90 -5.55 -24.78
N GLY A 140 6.02 -5.02 -25.26
CA GLY A 140 6.00 -3.88 -26.18
C GLY A 140 5.18 -2.72 -25.59
N ASP A 141 4.15 -2.29 -26.33
CA ASP A 141 3.29 -1.16 -25.94
C ASP A 141 2.45 -1.43 -24.67
N GLU A 142 2.24 -2.70 -24.29
CA GLU A 142 1.50 -3.06 -23.08
C GLU A 142 2.31 -2.91 -21.79
N PHE A 143 3.62 -2.63 -21.89
CA PHE A 143 4.48 -2.48 -20.70
C PHE A 143 3.94 -1.49 -19.67
N TRP A 144 3.49 -0.33 -20.12
CA TRP A 144 2.95 0.70 -19.21
C TRP A 144 1.60 0.33 -18.60
N ALA A 145 0.78 -0.45 -19.32
CA ALA A 145 -0.46 -0.99 -18.77
C ALA A 145 -0.16 -1.99 -17.64
N LEU A 146 0.87 -2.84 -17.81
CA LEU A 146 1.36 -3.70 -16.72
C LEU A 146 1.84 -2.88 -15.53
N VAL A 147 2.67 -1.85 -15.74
CA VAL A 147 3.17 -0.97 -14.66
C VAL A 147 2.01 -0.36 -13.88
N ALA A 148 1.02 0.19 -14.57
CA ALA A 148 -0.18 0.76 -13.94
C ALA A 148 -0.97 -0.29 -13.13
N SER A 149 -1.06 -1.52 -13.63
CA SER A 149 -1.71 -2.64 -12.93
C SER A 149 -0.97 -3.03 -11.65
N LEU A 150 0.35 -3.06 -11.68
CA LEU A 150 1.19 -3.41 -10.52
C LEU A 150 1.13 -2.35 -9.40
N ASP A 151 0.83 -1.10 -9.72
CA ASP A 151 0.62 -0.04 -8.70
C ASP A 151 -0.73 -0.17 -7.97
N GLN A 152 -1.66 -0.95 -8.49
CA GLN A 152 -2.95 -1.15 -7.86
C GLN A 152 -2.85 -2.04 -6.62
N THR A 153 -3.73 -1.79 -5.67
CA THR A 153 -3.88 -2.68 -4.51
C THR A 153 -4.44 -4.02 -4.97
N ALA A 154 -3.77 -5.11 -4.65
CA ALA A 154 -4.25 -6.45 -4.99
C ALA A 154 -5.63 -6.73 -4.38
N PRO A 155 -6.57 -7.31 -5.15
CA PRO A 155 -7.84 -7.77 -4.61
C PRO A 155 -7.62 -8.92 -3.62
N LEU A 156 -8.60 -9.15 -2.75
CA LEU A 156 -8.60 -10.31 -1.88
C LEU A 156 -9.41 -11.42 -2.54
N ASP A 157 -8.71 -12.44 -3.00
CA ASP A 157 -9.31 -13.62 -3.60
C ASP A 157 -9.22 -14.80 -2.62
N LEU A 158 -10.34 -15.53 -2.47
CA LEU A 158 -10.43 -16.74 -1.67
C LEU A 158 -10.58 -17.94 -2.60
N ARG A 159 -10.03 -19.08 -2.19
CA ARG A 159 -10.26 -20.36 -2.82
C ARG A 159 -11.20 -21.20 -1.95
N VAL A 160 -12.33 -21.60 -2.49
CA VAL A 160 -13.24 -22.53 -1.84
C VAL A 160 -12.62 -23.93 -1.83
N ASN A 161 -12.69 -24.62 -0.68
CA ASN A 161 -12.31 -26.02 -0.61
C ASN A 161 -13.40 -26.88 -1.25
N ALA A 162 -13.17 -27.29 -2.50
CA ALA A 162 -14.13 -28.06 -3.29
C ALA A 162 -14.45 -29.45 -2.71
N LEU A 163 -13.63 -29.97 -1.77
CA LEU A 163 -13.92 -31.21 -1.06
C LEU A 163 -14.99 -31.06 0.04
N GLN A 164 -15.20 -29.82 0.51
CA GLN A 164 -16.11 -29.53 1.62
C GLN A 164 -17.36 -28.76 1.19
N ALA A 165 -17.28 -27.90 0.19
CA ALA A 165 -18.40 -27.06 -0.21
C ALA A 165 -18.35 -26.68 -1.70
N LYS A 166 -19.52 -26.31 -2.23
CA LYS A 166 -19.63 -25.69 -3.56
C LYS A 166 -19.39 -24.19 -3.46
N ARG A 167 -18.80 -23.60 -4.51
CA ARG A 167 -18.49 -22.17 -4.57
C ARG A 167 -19.73 -21.29 -4.32
N GLU A 168 -20.86 -21.66 -4.91
CA GLU A 168 -22.13 -20.93 -4.82
C GLU A 168 -22.67 -20.92 -3.38
N ALA A 169 -22.52 -22.03 -2.65
CA ALA A 169 -22.92 -22.12 -1.23
C ALA A 169 -22.07 -21.16 -0.36
N ILE A 170 -20.74 -21.21 -0.51
CA ILE A 170 -19.84 -20.29 0.23
C ILE A 170 -20.09 -18.83 -0.15
N GLN A 171 -20.38 -18.55 -1.43
CA GLN A 171 -20.74 -17.19 -1.85
C GLN A 171 -22.01 -16.69 -1.16
N ALA A 172 -23.02 -17.55 -1.01
CA ALA A 172 -24.26 -17.23 -0.30
C ALA A 172 -24.02 -17.00 1.20
N GLU A 173 -23.18 -17.82 1.85
CA GLU A 173 -22.79 -17.65 3.25
C GLU A 173 -22.04 -16.33 3.48
N LEU A 174 -21.07 -16.00 2.62
CA LEU A 174 -20.35 -14.72 2.69
C LEU A 174 -21.31 -13.54 2.54
N LYS A 175 -22.25 -13.62 1.58
CA LYS A 175 -23.26 -12.59 1.38
C LYS A 175 -24.15 -12.42 2.63
N ALA A 176 -24.59 -13.52 3.23
CA ALA A 176 -25.38 -13.51 4.46
C ALA A 176 -24.60 -12.90 5.65
N ALA A 177 -23.26 -13.08 5.67
CA ALA A 177 -22.35 -12.47 6.63
C ALA A 177 -22.00 -10.99 6.30
N GLY A 178 -22.63 -10.39 5.28
CA GLY A 178 -22.36 -9.02 4.87
C GLY A 178 -21.05 -8.83 4.09
N ILE A 179 -20.47 -9.90 3.54
CA ILE A 179 -19.24 -9.89 2.75
C ILE A 179 -19.57 -10.17 1.28
N PRO A 180 -19.80 -9.14 0.46
CA PRO A 180 -20.07 -9.34 -0.96
C PRO A 180 -18.87 -9.95 -1.68
N SER A 181 -19.14 -10.90 -2.59
CA SER A 181 -18.09 -11.55 -3.38
C SER A 181 -18.58 -11.85 -4.79
N THR A 182 -17.63 -11.99 -5.73
CA THR A 182 -17.87 -12.37 -7.12
C THR A 182 -16.99 -13.56 -7.50
N PRO A 183 -17.41 -14.45 -8.39
CA PRO A 183 -16.53 -15.48 -8.94
C PRO A 183 -15.32 -14.86 -9.64
N THR A 184 -14.14 -15.50 -9.47
CA THR A 184 -12.94 -15.09 -10.22
C THR A 184 -13.00 -15.65 -11.64
N PRO A 185 -12.48 -14.92 -12.67
CA PRO A 185 -12.63 -15.33 -14.07
C PRO A 185 -11.88 -16.61 -14.45
N TYR A 186 -10.74 -16.89 -13.77
CA TYR A 186 -9.83 -17.97 -14.16
C TYR A 186 -9.83 -19.17 -13.21
N SER A 187 -10.66 -19.17 -12.16
CA SER A 187 -10.74 -20.29 -11.22
C SER A 187 -12.19 -20.67 -10.95
N PRO A 188 -12.56 -21.96 -11.15
CA PRO A 188 -13.90 -22.45 -10.84
C PRO A 188 -14.22 -22.42 -9.34
N TRP A 189 -13.21 -22.29 -8.48
CA TRP A 189 -13.35 -22.24 -7.02
C TRP A 189 -12.99 -20.89 -6.40
N GLY A 190 -12.65 -19.90 -7.23
CA GLY A 190 -12.23 -18.59 -6.76
C GLY A 190 -13.42 -17.67 -6.46
N LEU A 191 -13.33 -16.94 -5.35
CA LEU A 191 -14.23 -15.85 -4.97
C LEU A 191 -13.43 -14.60 -4.68
N ARG A 192 -13.68 -13.51 -5.39
CA ARG A 192 -13.11 -12.20 -5.13
C ARG A 192 -13.99 -11.42 -4.18
N LEU A 193 -13.44 -10.97 -3.06
CA LEU A 193 -14.18 -10.19 -2.08
C LEU A 193 -14.26 -8.71 -2.47
N ALA A 194 -15.39 -8.08 -2.18
CA ALA A 194 -15.51 -6.63 -2.24
C ALA A 194 -14.81 -6.03 -1.00
N GLY A 195 -13.63 -5.44 -1.22
CA GLY A 195 -12.80 -4.90 -0.13
C GLY A 195 -11.95 -5.97 0.58
N LYS A 196 -11.45 -5.61 1.75
CA LYS A 196 -10.57 -6.48 2.58
C LYS A 196 -11.15 -6.64 4.00
N PRO A 197 -12.26 -7.38 4.16
CA PRO A 197 -12.83 -7.62 5.48
C PRO A 197 -11.87 -8.48 6.33
N SER A 198 -11.95 -8.32 7.66
CA SER A 198 -11.25 -9.24 8.58
C SER A 198 -11.90 -10.62 8.48
N LEU A 199 -11.12 -11.62 8.12
CA LEU A 199 -11.56 -13.01 8.02
C LEU A 199 -11.25 -13.83 9.29
N THR A 200 -10.58 -13.21 10.27
CA THR A 200 -10.32 -13.82 11.59
C THR A 200 -11.38 -13.38 12.58
N ARG A 201 -12.04 -14.34 13.19
CA ARG A 201 -12.90 -14.14 14.37
C ARG A 201 -12.07 -14.18 15.64
#